data_761f852f8fafce13e7c37a4114dc8892
#
_entry.id   761f852f8fafce13e7c37a4114dc8892
#
_cell.length_a   1.000
_cell.length_b   1.000
_cell.length_c   1.000
_cell.angle_alpha   90.00
_cell.angle_beta   90.00
_cell.angle_gamma   90.00
#
_symmetry.space_group_name_H-M   'P 1'
#
loop_
_entity.id
_entity.type
_entity.pdbx_description
1 polymer ?
#
loop_
_entity_poly.entity_id
_entity_poly.type
_entity_poly.pdbx_seq_one_letter_code
_entity_poly.pdbx_strand_id
1 'polypeptide(L)'
;MDGRIEPRRTADENRKVANGRIRGDNRPAVMLALRPDRADKRPVSHAMTRLAVLNIVGLSDALIGAHTPRLAAFAAKHGRQTYAPEFPAVTCTAQSSILTGLPVARHGIVGNGWYDRESAEVRFWKQSNAIVHGEKIWDVMRKQVPGFTCANLFWWYNMHSSVDLSITPRPLYPADGRKVFDIHTQPMRLRDEVKRDLGEFPFPAFWGPAAGIASSEWIAASARWTERHHSPSLSLVYLPHLDYCLQKDGPDSGVVADELSAIDRVAGELIDFYKLHGVRVIVLSEYGITPVSHPVHLNRLFRKRGWLSLKNELGRETLDCGGCRAFAVADHQIAHVYVNDVSLRDEVRAAVEAESGVESVRVPTECWGSVTATERAGDFIAVAQPDAWFAYPFWEDDALAPDYARTIDIHRKPGYDPCELFIDPAIRFPKLRIAAFLAKKKFGIRALMEVIPLDASLVKGSHGRDTVPDDARPVLLGTSFPVRQAVDVHQALLHAMR
;
A
#
# COMPACT_ATOMS: atom_id res chain seq x y z
N MET A 1 -42.81 -30.09 29.05
CA MET A 1 -43.64 -28.91 28.77
C MET A 1 -43.56 -28.63 27.31
N ASP A 2 -44.65 -28.98 26.62
CA ASP A 2 -44.84 -28.82 25.17
C ASP A 2 -45.02 -27.38 24.77
N GLY A 3 -44.44 -26.97 23.65
CA GLY A 3 -44.65 -25.67 23.05
C GLY A 3 -44.50 -25.78 21.53
N ARG A 4 -45.58 -26.26 20.85
CA ARG A 4 -45.73 -26.32 19.40
C ARG A 4 -45.77 -24.92 18.79
N ILE A 5 -45.07 -24.70 17.67
CA ILE A 5 -45.25 -23.54 16.81
C ILE A 5 -45.82 -24.04 15.47
N GLU A 6 -47.05 -23.59 15.15
CA GLU A 6 -47.76 -23.83 13.88
C GLU A 6 -47.24 -22.91 12.74
N PRO A 7 -47.36 -23.35 11.48
CA PRO A 7 -46.96 -22.56 10.30
C PRO A 7 -48.12 -21.74 9.76
N ARG A 8 -47.87 -20.49 9.36
CA ARG A 8 -48.83 -19.63 8.65
C ARG A 8 -48.69 -19.78 7.12
N ARG A 9 -49.86 -19.89 6.53
CA ARG A 9 -50.22 -20.19 5.14
C ARG A 9 -49.91 -19.03 4.18
N THR A 10 -49.62 -19.45 2.96
CA THR A 10 -49.63 -18.74 1.67
C THR A 10 -50.99 -18.15 1.32
N ALA A 11 -51.03 -17.05 0.60
CA ALA A 11 -52.17 -16.65 -0.24
C ALA A 11 -51.63 -16.12 -1.59
N ASP A 12 -52.09 -16.84 -2.59
CA ASP A 12 -51.96 -16.64 -4.05
C ASP A 12 -53.17 -15.76 -4.53
N GLU A 13 -53.13 -15.40 -5.80
CA GLU A 13 -54.14 -14.71 -6.64
C GLU A 13 -53.88 -13.21 -6.90
N ASN A 14 -53.82 -12.68 -8.12
CA ASN A 14 -54.59 -12.96 -9.34
C ASN A 14 -53.96 -12.29 -10.57
N ARG A 15 -53.97 -13.07 -11.68
CA ARG A 15 -53.81 -12.61 -13.08
C ARG A 15 -55.01 -11.74 -13.50
N LYS A 16 -54.73 -10.71 -14.30
CA LYS A 16 -55.63 -10.39 -15.45
C LYS A 16 -54.84 -9.71 -16.58
N VAL A 17 -54.97 -10.35 -17.72
CA VAL A 17 -54.61 -9.94 -19.09
C VAL A 17 -55.68 -8.97 -19.62
N ALA A 18 -55.30 -7.91 -20.32
CA ALA A 18 -56.17 -7.25 -21.28
C ALA A 18 -55.39 -6.70 -22.48
N ASN A 19 -55.67 -7.28 -23.63
CA ASN A 19 -55.33 -6.82 -24.98
C ASN A 19 -56.09 -5.55 -25.32
N GLY A 20 -55.50 -4.59 -26.01
CA GLY A 20 -56.17 -3.42 -26.60
C GLY A 20 -55.44 -2.88 -27.83
N ARG A 21 -56.13 -2.98 -28.95
CA ARG A 21 -55.72 -2.79 -30.33
C ARG A 21 -55.27 -1.35 -30.68
N ILE A 22 -54.41 -1.32 -31.68
CA ILE A 22 -53.98 -0.26 -32.59
C ILE A 22 -55.16 0.52 -33.20
N ARG A 23 -55.12 1.85 -33.26
CA ARG A 23 -55.69 2.68 -34.32
C ARG A 23 -54.73 3.82 -34.62
N GLY A 24 -54.37 3.91 -35.90
CA GLY A 24 -53.66 5.02 -36.49
C GLY A 24 -54.51 6.26 -36.59
N ASP A 25 -53.87 7.41 -36.57
CA ASP A 25 -54.48 8.64 -37.13
C ASP A 25 -53.38 9.47 -37.82
N ASN A 26 -53.69 9.78 -39.08
CA ASN A 26 -52.96 10.64 -40.01
C ASN A 26 -53.28 12.11 -39.68
N ARG A 27 -52.29 13.02 -39.66
CA ARG A 27 -52.40 14.40 -40.21
C ARG A 27 -51.26 15.34 -39.80
N PRO A 28 -51.10 16.51 -40.39
CA PRO A 28 -50.29 16.76 -41.58
C PRO A 28 -49.06 17.63 -41.25
N ALA A 29 -48.16 17.70 -42.21
CA ALA A 29 -46.95 18.53 -42.16
C ALA A 29 -47.26 20.01 -41.98
N VAL A 30 -46.72 20.62 -40.93
CA VAL A 30 -46.66 22.10 -40.79
C VAL A 30 -45.22 22.50 -41.11
N MET A 31 -45.07 23.22 -42.24
CA MET A 31 -43.86 23.96 -42.62
C MET A 31 -43.54 24.99 -41.53
N LEU A 32 -42.46 24.83 -40.79
CA LEU A 32 -41.94 25.89 -39.92
C LEU A 32 -40.77 26.58 -40.60
N ALA A 33 -40.91 27.89 -40.70
CA ALA A 33 -39.96 28.83 -41.25
C ALA A 33 -38.60 28.79 -40.57
N LEU A 34 -37.55 28.81 -41.36
CA LEU A 34 -36.14 29.01 -40.96
C LEU A 34 -36.01 30.38 -40.26
N ARG A 35 -35.65 30.33 -38.98
CA ARG A 35 -35.12 31.49 -38.24
C ARG A 35 -33.58 31.48 -38.32
N PRO A 36 -32.93 32.65 -38.44
CA PRO A 36 -31.50 32.73 -38.61
C PRO A 36 -30.72 32.30 -37.34
N ASP A 37 -29.63 31.64 -37.59
CA ASP A 37 -28.60 31.14 -36.68
C ASP A 37 -28.22 32.16 -35.60
N ARG A 38 -28.59 31.88 -34.34
CA ARG A 38 -27.87 32.42 -33.20
C ARG A 38 -26.69 31.50 -32.98
N ALA A 39 -25.49 31.99 -33.31
CA ALA A 39 -24.25 31.37 -32.93
C ALA A 39 -24.24 31.09 -31.41
N ASP A 40 -24.58 29.88 -31.04
CA ASP A 40 -24.46 29.35 -29.68
C ASP A 40 -22.99 29.22 -29.39
N LYS A 41 -22.42 30.21 -28.69
CA LYS A 41 -21.10 30.13 -28.10
C LYS A 41 -21.19 29.08 -26.99
N ARG A 42 -21.11 27.79 -27.34
CA ARG A 42 -20.83 26.74 -26.37
C ARG A 42 -19.52 27.10 -25.74
N PRO A 43 -19.41 27.11 -24.38
CA PRO A 43 -18.12 27.25 -23.74
C PRO A 43 -17.21 26.12 -24.27
N VAL A 44 -16.02 26.44 -24.68
CA VAL A 44 -14.99 25.49 -25.06
C VAL A 44 -14.81 24.61 -23.83
N SER A 45 -15.41 23.46 -23.82
CA SER A 45 -15.12 22.41 -22.86
C SER A 45 -13.67 22.03 -23.14
N HIS A 46 -12.73 22.47 -22.31
CA HIS A 46 -11.41 21.89 -22.30
C HIS A 46 -11.60 20.41 -22.03
N ALA A 47 -11.40 19.60 -23.07
CA ALA A 47 -11.48 18.16 -22.94
C ALA A 47 -10.47 17.76 -21.86
N MET A 48 -10.96 17.14 -20.78
CA MET A 48 -10.11 16.66 -19.70
C MET A 48 -9.02 15.72 -20.23
N THR A 49 -7.79 15.91 -19.78
CA THR A 49 -6.66 15.06 -20.12
C THR A 49 -6.71 13.78 -19.28
N ARG A 50 -6.77 12.62 -19.93
CA ARG A 50 -6.62 11.33 -19.20
C ARG A 50 -5.21 11.18 -18.65
N LEU A 51 -5.08 10.63 -17.43
CA LEU A 51 -3.82 10.56 -16.69
C LEU A 51 -3.55 9.14 -16.20
N ALA A 52 -2.33 8.67 -16.38
CA ALA A 52 -1.77 7.51 -15.71
C ALA A 52 -0.67 7.93 -14.75
N VAL A 53 -0.77 7.50 -13.50
CA VAL A 53 0.22 7.75 -12.44
C VAL A 53 0.92 6.44 -12.13
N LEU A 54 2.21 6.38 -12.45
CA LEU A 54 3.06 5.23 -12.19
C LEU A 54 3.84 5.49 -10.89
N ASN A 55 3.50 4.77 -9.83
CA ASN A 55 4.19 4.85 -8.57
C ASN A 55 5.27 3.77 -8.51
N ILE A 56 6.53 4.16 -8.70
CA ILE A 56 7.71 3.29 -8.63
C ILE A 56 8.32 3.42 -7.25
N VAL A 57 7.95 2.51 -6.36
CA VAL A 57 8.33 2.58 -4.94
C VAL A 57 9.82 2.45 -4.76
N GLY A 58 10.41 3.30 -3.93
CA GLY A 58 11.85 3.31 -3.66
C GLY A 58 12.69 4.03 -4.72
N LEU A 59 12.10 4.51 -5.83
CA LEU A 59 12.84 5.28 -6.83
C LEU A 59 13.23 6.64 -6.26
N SER A 60 14.53 6.90 -6.12
CA SER A 60 15.08 8.19 -5.69
C SER A 60 15.79 8.90 -6.83
N ASP A 61 16.18 10.14 -6.58
CA ASP A 61 16.87 10.96 -7.57
C ASP A 61 18.20 10.32 -8.02
N ALA A 62 18.98 9.74 -7.08
CA ALA A 62 20.24 9.06 -7.40
C ALA A 62 20.07 7.84 -8.34
N LEU A 63 18.89 7.21 -8.36
CA LEU A 63 18.64 6.00 -9.14
C LEU A 63 18.23 6.29 -10.60
N ILE A 64 18.03 7.57 -10.97
CA ILE A 64 17.67 7.96 -12.33
C ILE A 64 18.95 8.30 -13.14
N GLY A 65 19.37 7.40 -14.01
CA GLY A 65 20.61 7.60 -14.78
C GLY A 65 20.94 6.43 -15.70
N ALA A 66 22.19 5.94 -15.62
CA ALA A 66 22.75 4.95 -16.54
C ALA A 66 21.97 3.63 -16.58
N HIS A 67 21.42 3.18 -15.44
CA HIS A 67 20.65 1.92 -15.33
C HIS A 67 19.15 2.11 -15.54
N THR A 68 18.69 3.38 -15.70
CA THR A 68 17.30 3.73 -15.96
C THR A 68 17.17 4.67 -17.16
N PRO A 69 17.71 4.31 -18.34
CA PRO A 69 17.82 5.23 -19.49
C PRO A 69 16.46 5.70 -20.02
N ARG A 70 15.40 4.89 -19.93
CA ARG A 70 14.04 5.27 -20.39
C ARG A 70 13.41 6.27 -19.45
N LEU A 71 13.52 6.07 -18.13
CA LEU A 71 13.09 7.03 -17.12
C LEU A 71 13.91 8.32 -17.18
N ALA A 72 15.23 8.24 -17.38
CA ALA A 72 16.08 9.41 -17.54
C ALA A 72 15.68 10.23 -18.79
N ALA A 73 15.43 9.58 -19.92
CA ALA A 73 14.96 10.26 -21.14
C ALA A 73 13.54 10.86 -20.95
N PHE A 74 12.65 10.17 -20.22
CA PHE A 74 11.34 10.69 -19.89
C PHE A 74 11.44 11.93 -19.00
N ALA A 75 12.28 11.88 -17.97
CA ALA A 75 12.54 12.98 -17.05
C ALA A 75 13.13 14.21 -17.77
N ALA A 76 14.13 14.00 -18.61
CA ALA A 76 14.75 15.09 -19.39
C ALA A 76 13.75 15.80 -20.32
N LYS A 77 12.79 15.07 -20.89
CA LYS A 77 11.80 15.60 -21.81
C LYS A 77 10.60 16.26 -21.12
N HIS A 78 10.15 15.73 -19.99
CA HIS A 78 8.87 16.07 -19.39
C HIS A 78 8.96 16.72 -18.01
N GLY A 79 10.18 16.91 -17.49
CA GLY A 79 10.46 17.49 -16.18
C GLY A 79 10.78 16.45 -15.11
N ARG A 80 11.69 16.81 -14.21
CA ARG A 80 12.12 16.04 -13.03
C ARG A 80 12.24 16.98 -11.86
N GLN A 81 11.69 16.59 -10.73
CA GLN A 81 11.82 17.27 -9.45
C GLN A 81 11.78 16.26 -8.31
N THR A 82 12.37 16.64 -7.19
CA THR A 82 12.31 15.93 -5.91
C THR A 82 11.40 16.68 -4.96
N TYR A 83 10.93 16.01 -3.92
CA TYR A 83 10.16 16.63 -2.86
C TYR A 83 10.51 16.02 -1.50
N ALA A 84 10.22 16.74 -0.42
CA ALA A 84 10.42 16.25 0.93
C ALA A 84 9.54 15.00 1.16
N PRO A 85 10.10 13.89 1.65
CA PRO A 85 9.31 12.72 1.98
C PRO A 85 8.25 13.06 3.04
N GLU A 86 7.16 12.29 3.06
CA GLU A 86 6.15 12.40 4.11
C GLU A 86 6.74 11.93 5.45
N PHE A 87 6.15 12.34 6.57
CA PHE A 87 6.50 11.78 7.86
C PHE A 87 5.31 11.04 8.49
N PRO A 88 5.49 9.73 8.75
CA PRO A 88 6.63 8.88 8.36
C PRO A 88 6.64 8.57 6.86
N ALA A 89 7.85 8.42 6.29
CA ALA A 89 8.07 8.11 4.89
C ALA A 89 7.83 6.61 4.63
N VAL A 90 6.57 6.20 4.73
CA VAL A 90 6.11 4.82 4.52
C VAL A 90 4.91 4.78 3.60
N THR A 91 4.72 3.65 2.91
CA THR A 91 3.75 3.47 1.82
C THR A 91 2.35 4.00 2.14
N CYS A 92 1.75 3.51 3.22
CA CYS A 92 0.36 3.85 3.54
C CYS A 92 0.17 5.33 3.84
N THR A 93 1.13 5.95 4.52
CA THR A 93 1.10 7.37 4.85
C THR A 93 1.30 8.23 3.61
N ALA A 94 2.36 7.99 2.84
CA ALA A 94 2.69 8.77 1.65
C ALA A 94 1.58 8.70 0.59
N GLN A 95 1.05 7.50 0.30
CA GLN A 95 -0.07 7.35 -0.63
C GLN A 95 -1.34 8.08 -0.15
N SER A 96 -1.62 8.06 1.15
CA SER A 96 -2.78 8.76 1.70
C SER A 96 -2.65 10.28 1.56
N SER A 97 -1.46 10.84 1.81
CA SER A 97 -1.18 12.27 1.59
C SER A 97 -1.31 12.65 0.12
N ILE A 98 -0.76 11.85 -0.79
CA ILE A 98 -0.85 12.08 -2.25
C ILE A 98 -2.31 12.00 -2.74
N LEU A 99 -3.06 10.99 -2.32
CA LEU A 99 -4.42 10.77 -2.81
C LEU A 99 -5.46 11.73 -2.24
N THR A 100 -5.24 12.26 -1.04
CA THR A 100 -6.17 13.19 -0.37
C THR A 100 -5.77 14.65 -0.47
N GLY A 101 -4.47 14.94 -0.68
CA GLY A 101 -3.92 16.29 -0.53
C GLY A 101 -4.00 16.82 0.90
N LEU A 102 -4.14 15.94 1.88
CA LEU A 102 -4.24 16.27 3.30
C LEU A 102 -2.99 15.81 4.04
N PRO A 103 -2.56 16.53 5.08
CA PRO A 103 -1.48 16.06 5.96
C PRO A 103 -1.96 14.89 6.85
N VAL A 104 -1.02 14.15 7.42
CA VAL A 104 -1.25 12.99 8.32
C VAL A 104 -2.27 13.30 9.41
N ALA A 105 -2.17 14.48 10.00
CA ALA A 105 -3.14 15.00 10.98
C ALA A 105 -4.61 14.91 10.54
N ARG A 106 -4.87 14.99 9.26
CA ARG A 106 -6.22 15.08 8.69
C ARG A 106 -6.68 13.77 8.08
N HIS A 107 -5.82 13.05 7.34
CA HIS A 107 -6.20 11.75 6.77
C HIS A 107 -6.07 10.58 7.76
N GLY A 108 -5.34 10.73 8.85
CA GLY A 108 -5.30 9.81 9.98
C GLY A 108 -4.44 8.55 9.78
N ILE A 109 -3.61 8.48 8.76
CA ILE A 109 -2.74 7.33 8.48
C ILE A 109 -1.33 7.63 8.99
N VAL A 110 -1.02 7.13 10.16
CA VAL A 110 0.20 7.42 10.92
C VAL A 110 1.37 6.47 10.62
N GLY A 111 1.15 5.44 9.79
CA GLY A 111 2.14 4.41 9.44
C GLY A 111 1.52 3.32 8.56
N ASN A 112 2.27 2.27 8.25
CA ASN A 112 1.74 1.07 7.59
C ASN A 112 0.86 0.22 8.54
N GLY A 113 1.04 0.42 9.84
CA GLY A 113 0.24 -0.18 10.90
C GLY A 113 0.35 0.61 12.20
N TRP A 114 -0.53 0.31 13.11
CA TRP A 114 -0.60 0.93 14.44
C TRP A 114 -1.33 0.02 15.45
N TYR A 115 -1.20 0.34 16.73
CA TYR A 115 -1.98 -0.29 17.77
C TYR A 115 -3.40 0.30 17.84
N ASP A 116 -4.37 -0.54 17.66
CA ASP A 116 -5.78 -0.21 17.88
C ASP A 116 -6.11 -0.39 19.36
N ARG A 117 -6.26 0.73 20.07
CA ARG A 117 -6.49 0.73 21.53
C ARG A 117 -7.82 0.11 21.94
N GLU A 118 -8.85 0.16 21.09
CA GLU A 118 -10.16 -0.40 21.40
C GLU A 118 -10.14 -1.93 21.41
N SER A 119 -9.48 -2.52 20.41
CA SER A 119 -9.36 -3.98 20.28
C SER A 119 -8.10 -4.55 20.94
N ALA A 120 -7.20 -3.70 21.44
CA ALA A 120 -5.91 -4.07 22.00
C ALA A 120 -5.02 -4.91 21.05
N GLU A 121 -5.08 -4.60 19.75
CA GLU A 121 -4.36 -5.30 18.69
C GLU A 121 -3.49 -4.37 17.86
N VAL A 122 -2.30 -4.84 17.46
CA VAL A 122 -1.52 -4.19 16.41
C VAL A 122 -2.06 -4.62 15.04
N ARG A 123 -2.30 -3.64 14.17
CA ARG A 123 -2.93 -3.86 12.87
C ARG A 123 -2.09 -3.27 11.74
N PHE A 124 -1.38 -4.13 11.00
CA PHE A 124 -0.65 -3.77 9.79
C PHE A 124 -1.45 -4.08 8.52
N TRP A 125 -1.20 -3.31 7.46
CA TRP A 125 -1.61 -3.58 6.09
C TRP A 125 -3.12 -3.76 5.92
N LYS A 126 -3.92 -2.98 6.65
CA LYS A 126 -5.37 -2.93 6.42
C LYS A 126 -5.66 -2.33 5.06
N GLN A 127 -6.71 -2.81 4.40
CA GLN A 127 -7.00 -2.47 3.01
C GLN A 127 -8.25 -1.61 2.79
N SER A 128 -9.04 -1.37 3.85
CA SER A 128 -10.28 -0.60 3.73
C SER A 128 -10.01 0.89 3.53
N ASN A 129 -10.57 1.46 2.45
CA ASN A 129 -10.48 2.90 2.19
C ASN A 129 -11.22 3.75 3.25
N ALA A 130 -12.18 3.16 3.97
CA ALA A 130 -12.94 3.85 5.01
C ALA A 130 -12.08 4.36 6.18
N ILE A 131 -10.88 3.80 6.39
CA ILE A 131 -9.96 4.25 7.46
C ILE A 131 -9.11 5.47 7.07
N VAL A 132 -9.09 5.85 5.79
CA VAL A 132 -8.42 7.05 5.29
C VAL A 132 -9.43 8.18 5.26
N HIS A 133 -9.26 9.19 6.10
CA HIS A 133 -10.16 10.33 6.14
C HIS A 133 -9.92 11.29 4.96
N GLY A 134 -10.94 12.08 4.63
CA GLY A 134 -10.91 13.05 3.54
C GLY A 134 -11.28 12.48 2.17
N GLU A 135 -11.60 13.38 1.27
CA GLU A 135 -11.91 13.06 -0.13
C GLU A 135 -10.64 12.68 -0.87
N LYS A 136 -10.74 11.69 -1.74
CA LYS A 136 -9.65 11.26 -2.61
C LYS A 136 -9.72 11.99 -3.95
N ILE A 137 -8.62 12.02 -4.65
CA ILE A 137 -8.48 12.73 -5.93
C ILE A 137 -9.60 12.40 -6.94
N TRP A 138 -10.06 11.15 -6.98
CA TRP A 138 -11.16 10.74 -7.85
C TRP A 138 -12.52 11.27 -7.42
N ASP A 139 -12.76 11.44 -6.11
CA ASP A 139 -14.00 12.05 -5.61
C ASP A 139 -14.04 13.55 -5.92
N VAL A 140 -12.89 14.22 -5.78
CA VAL A 140 -12.73 15.64 -6.16
C VAL A 140 -13.00 15.84 -7.66
N MET A 141 -12.40 14.98 -8.50
CA MET A 141 -12.56 15.07 -9.95
C MET A 141 -13.98 14.76 -10.43
N ARG A 142 -14.67 13.79 -9.82
CA ARG A 142 -16.09 13.50 -10.16
C ARG A 142 -17.04 14.67 -9.93
N LYS A 143 -16.74 15.51 -8.93
CA LYS A 143 -17.52 16.74 -8.69
C LYS A 143 -17.30 17.79 -9.78
N GLN A 144 -16.14 17.78 -10.42
CA GLN A 144 -15.76 18.76 -11.44
C GLN A 144 -16.02 18.29 -12.85
N VAL A 145 -15.93 16.99 -13.12
CA VAL A 145 -16.00 16.40 -14.46
C VAL A 145 -17.05 15.28 -14.49
N PRO A 146 -18.22 15.52 -15.11
CA PRO A 146 -19.23 14.49 -15.31
C PRO A 146 -18.66 13.28 -16.09
N GLY A 147 -18.93 12.08 -15.60
CA GLY A 147 -18.45 10.84 -16.23
C GLY A 147 -16.98 10.50 -15.94
N PHE A 148 -16.32 11.22 -15.03
CA PHE A 148 -14.97 10.86 -14.59
C PHE A 148 -14.91 9.46 -13.98
N THR A 149 -13.93 8.67 -14.42
CA THR A 149 -13.69 7.30 -13.95
C THR A 149 -12.26 7.12 -13.46
N CYS A 150 -12.08 6.27 -12.44
CA CYS A 150 -10.79 5.98 -11.86
C CYS A 150 -10.56 4.47 -11.75
N ALA A 151 -9.36 4.02 -12.16
CA ALA A 151 -8.85 2.68 -11.90
C ALA A 151 -7.71 2.76 -10.87
N ASN A 152 -7.86 2.01 -9.78
CA ASN A 152 -6.82 1.87 -8.75
C ASN A 152 -6.22 0.46 -8.83
N LEU A 153 -4.98 0.37 -9.30
CA LEU A 153 -4.26 -0.86 -9.51
C LEU A 153 -3.13 -0.97 -8.48
N PHE A 154 -3.42 -1.68 -7.39
CA PHE A 154 -2.53 -2.03 -6.29
C PHE A 154 -2.12 -0.89 -5.33
N TRP A 155 -2.56 0.35 -5.47
CA TRP A 155 -2.37 1.34 -4.40
C TRP A 155 -3.12 0.89 -3.14
N TRP A 156 -2.56 1.20 -1.96
CA TRP A 156 -3.13 0.76 -0.68
C TRP A 156 -4.48 1.40 -0.36
N TYR A 157 -5.18 0.83 0.61
CA TYR A 157 -6.56 1.20 0.99
C TYR A 157 -7.52 1.17 -0.21
N ASN A 158 -7.39 0.13 -1.02
CA ASN A 158 -8.13 -0.02 -2.26
C ASN A 158 -9.51 -0.64 -2.07
N MET A 159 -9.68 -1.51 -1.06
CA MET A 159 -10.99 -2.13 -0.78
C MET A 159 -11.98 -1.09 -0.24
N HIS A 160 -13.25 -1.24 -0.61
CA HIS A 160 -14.35 -0.36 -0.21
C HIS A 160 -14.14 1.11 -0.63
N SER A 161 -13.27 1.37 -1.59
CA SER A 161 -13.10 2.69 -2.18
C SER A 161 -14.22 3.01 -3.16
N SER A 162 -14.38 4.28 -3.48
CA SER A 162 -15.35 4.77 -4.46
C SER A 162 -14.82 4.77 -5.90
N VAL A 163 -13.67 4.14 -6.19
CA VAL A 163 -13.16 4.01 -7.56
C VAL A 163 -14.05 3.11 -8.41
N ASP A 164 -14.00 3.29 -9.73
CA ASP A 164 -14.81 2.50 -10.67
C ASP A 164 -14.25 1.10 -10.89
N LEU A 165 -12.91 1.01 -10.91
CA LEU A 165 -12.18 -0.23 -11.11
C LEU A 165 -11.08 -0.35 -10.06
N SER A 166 -10.97 -1.51 -9.43
CA SER A 166 -9.87 -1.78 -8.50
C SER A 166 -9.35 -3.19 -8.62
N ILE A 167 -8.04 -3.36 -8.46
CA ILE A 167 -7.35 -4.62 -8.31
C ILE A 167 -6.41 -4.48 -7.10
N THR A 168 -6.50 -5.42 -6.13
CA THR A 168 -5.63 -5.43 -4.95
C THR A 168 -5.28 -6.86 -4.54
N PRO A 169 -4.07 -7.13 -4.01
CA PRO A 169 -3.72 -8.45 -3.53
C PRO A 169 -4.56 -8.78 -2.29
N ARG A 170 -5.22 -9.93 -2.32
CA ARG A 170 -6.09 -10.36 -1.21
C ARG A 170 -6.08 -11.86 -1.05
N PRO A 171 -5.26 -12.41 -0.13
CA PRO A 171 -5.34 -13.83 0.21
C PRO A 171 -6.72 -14.19 0.77
N LEU A 172 -7.19 -15.38 0.40
CA LEU A 172 -8.41 -15.97 0.96
C LEU A 172 -8.02 -16.88 2.13
N TYR A 173 -8.82 -16.86 3.18
CA TYR A 173 -8.64 -17.66 4.41
C TYR A 173 -9.85 -18.56 4.63
N PRO A 174 -9.94 -19.72 3.93
CA PRO A 174 -11.03 -20.69 4.14
C PRO A 174 -11.04 -21.23 5.57
N ALA A 175 -12.19 -21.70 6.01
CA ALA A 175 -12.39 -22.26 7.36
C ALA A 175 -11.52 -23.48 7.66
N ASP A 176 -11.00 -24.17 6.64
CA ASP A 176 -10.07 -25.30 6.78
C ASP A 176 -8.63 -24.86 7.17
N GLY A 177 -8.39 -23.56 7.31
CA GLY A 177 -7.11 -22.99 7.71
C GLY A 177 -6.08 -22.82 6.59
N ARG A 178 -6.45 -23.04 5.33
CA ARG A 178 -5.58 -22.73 4.19
C ARG A 178 -5.44 -21.22 4.00
N LYS A 179 -4.30 -20.81 3.43
CA LYS A 179 -4.10 -19.48 2.83
C LYS A 179 -4.03 -19.69 1.32
N VAL A 180 -5.01 -19.13 0.59
CA VAL A 180 -5.07 -19.21 -0.87
C VAL A 180 -4.75 -17.82 -1.43
N PHE A 181 -3.73 -17.74 -2.27
CA PHE A 181 -3.33 -16.48 -2.90
C PHE A 181 -4.33 -16.09 -3.98
N ASP A 182 -4.77 -14.84 -3.96
CA ASP A 182 -5.74 -14.31 -4.91
C ASP A 182 -5.69 -12.79 -4.94
N ILE A 183 -6.48 -12.20 -5.84
CA ILE A 183 -6.74 -10.77 -5.93
C ILE A 183 -8.20 -10.49 -5.58
N HIS A 184 -8.46 -9.32 -5.01
CA HIS A 184 -9.79 -8.74 -4.89
C HIS A 184 -9.96 -7.67 -5.96
N THR A 185 -11.15 -7.57 -6.55
CA THR A 185 -11.46 -6.57 -7.56
C THR A 185 -12.81 -5.90 -7.30
N GLN A 186 -12.95 -4.71 -7.82
CA GLN A 186 -14.23 -4.01 -7.95
C GLN A 186 -14.35 -3.51 -9.40
N PRO A 187 -15.43 -3.89 -10.09
CA PRO A 187 -16.44 -4.88 -9.72
C PRO A 187 -15.89 -6.31 -9.63
N MET A 188 -16.57 -7.18 -8.91
CA MET A 188 -16.12 -8.57 -8.66
C MET A 188 -15.83 -9.36 -9.95
N ARG A 189 -16.63 -9.18 -11.01
CA ARG A 189 -16.44 -9.86 -12.31
C ARG A 189 -15.06 -9.61 -12.93
N LEU A 190 -14.48 -8.45 -12.67
CA LEU A 190 -13.17 -8.06 -13.18
C LEU A 190 -12.07 -9.07 -12.80
N ARG A 191 -12.19 -9.72 -11.64
CA ARG A 191 -11.26 -10.74 -11.16
C ARG A 191 -11.13 -11.91 -12.15
N ASP A 192 -12.25 -12.48 -12.54
CA ASP A 192 -12.26 -13.65 -13.42
C ASP A 192 -11.88 -13.27 -14.87
N GLU A 193 -12.24 -12.06 -15.31
CA GLU A 193 -11.85 -11.53 -16.63
C GLU A 193 -10.33 -11.33 -16.71
N VAL A 194 -9.73 -10.64 -15.73
CA VAL A 194 -8.30 -10.36 -15.68
C VAL A 194 -7.50 -11.68 -15.53
N LYS A 195 -7.92 -12.59 -14.65
CA LYS A 195 -7.25 -13.89 -14.48
C LYS A 195 -7.31 -14.77 -15.71
N ARG A 196 -8.41 -14.76 -16.45
CA ARG A 196 -8.54 -15.48 -17.72
C ARG A 196 -7.55 -14.97 -18.77
N ASP A 197 -7.37 -13.65 -18.84
CA ASP A 197 -6.60 -13.02 -19.92
C ASP A 197 -5.10 -12.87 -19.57
N LEU A 198 -4.76 -12.71 -18.29
CA LEU A 198 -3.40 -12.48 -17.81
C LEU A 198 -2.82 -13.63 -16.97
N GLY A 199 -3.63 -14.60 -16.60
CA GLY A 199 -3.25 -15.63 -15.64
C GLY A 199 -3.31 -15.15 -14.20
N GLU A 200 -2.93 -16.05 -13.28
CA GLU A 200 -2.91 -15.77 -11.85
C GLU A 200 -1.88 -14.68 -11.48
N PHE A 201 -2.23 -13.83 -10.53
CA PHE A 201 -1.26 -12.88 -9.96
C PHE A 201 -0.12 -13.65 -9.26
N PRO A 202 1.15 -13.36 -9.57
CA PRO A 202 2.30 -14.06 -9.00
C PRO A 202 2.55 -13.61 -7.56
N PHE A 203 1.64 -13.92 -6.65
CA PHE A 203 1.63 -13.47 -5.27
C PHE A 203 2.97 -13.67 -4.51
N PRO A 204 3.69 -14.81 -4.69
CA PRO A 204 5.01 -14.99 -4.07
C PRO A 204 6.07 -13.99 -4.56
N ALA A 205 5.88 -13.42 -5.76
CA ALA A 205 6.76 -12.36 -6.28
C ALA A 205 6.35 -10.95 -5.82
N PHE A 206 5.22 -10.82 -5.12
CA PHE A 206 4.76 -9.55 -4.56
C PHE A 206 5.31 -9.29 -3.16
N TRP A 207 5.44 -10.33 -2.32
CA TRP A 207 6.05 -10.22 -1.00
C TRP A 207 6.60 -11.58 -0.54
N GLY A 208 7.81 -11.58 0.02
CA GLY A 208 8.50 -12.74 0.52
C GLY A 208 9.85 -12.96 -0.17
N PRO A 209 10.52 -14.10 0.08
CA PRO A 209 11.87 -14.36 -0.45
C PRO A 209 11.97 -14.44 -1.99
N ALA A 210 10.83 -14.61 -2.66
CA ALA A 210 10.74 -14.61 -4.13
C ALA A 210 10.21 -13.28 -4.68
N ALA A 211 10.10 -12.24 -3.85
CA ALA A 211 9.68 -10.91 -4.28
C ALA A 211 10.62 -10.36 -5.36
N GLY A 212 10.05 -9.77 -6.42
CA GLY A 212 10.82 -9.30 -7.56
C GLY A 212 9.96 -8.78 -8.71
N ILE A 213 10.58 -8.62 -9.89
CA ILE A 213 10.01 -7.90 -11.04
C ILE A 213 8.69 -8.49 -11.55
N ALA A 214 8.49 -9.81 -11.43
CA ALA A 214 7.30 -10.46 -11.99
C ALA A 214 5.98 -9.91 -11.45
N SER A 215 5.94 -9.44 -10.20
CA SER A 215 4.76 -8.77 -9.64
C SER A 215 4.49 -7.43 -10.34
N SER A 216 5.52 -6.61 -10.57
CA SER A 216 5.40 -5.33 -11.28
C SER A 216 5.07 -5.54 -12.77
N GLU A 217 5.59 -6.58 -13.41
CA GLU A 217 5.24 -6.96 -14.79
C GLU A 217 3.75 -7.32 -14.91
N TRP A 218 3.23 -8.11 -13.99
CA TRP A 218 1.81 -8.47 -13.97
C TRP A 218 0.93 -7.23 -13.69
N ILE A 219 1.31 -6.36 -12.75
CA ILE A 219 0.59 -5.11 -12.47
C ILE A 219 0.60 -4.20 -13.70
N ALA A 220 1.73 -4.05 -14.38
CA ALA A 220 1.82 -3.31 -15.64
C ALA A 220 0.96 -3.94 -16.76
N ALA A 221 0.88 -5.27 -16.83
CA ALA A 221 0.00 -5.97 -17.77
C ALA A 221 -1.47 -5.71 -17.43
N SER A 222 -1.85 -5.71 -16.15
CA SER A 222 -3.21 -5.37 -15.70
C SER A 222 -3.58 -3.92 -16.00
N ALA A 223 -2.62 -3.00 -15.93
CA ALA A 223 -2.80 -1.60 -16.31
C ALA A 223 -3.07 -1.45 -17.82
N ARG A 224 -2.29 -2.16 -18.67
CA ARG A 224 -2.55 -2.20 -20.12
C ARG A 224 -3.89 -2.84 -20.46
N TRP A 225 -4.25 -3.91 -19.74
CA TRP A 225 -5.53 -4.57 -19.90
C TRP A 225 -6.70 -3.63 -19.53
N THR A 226 -6.61 -2.96 -18.39
CA THR A 226 -7.60 -1.99 -17.91
C THR A 226 -7.79 -0.83 -18.90
N GLU A 227 -6.71 -0.28 -19.42
CA GLU A 227 -6.77 0.80 -20.41
C GLU A 227 -7.50 0.35 -21.69
N ARG A 228 -7.18 -0.83 -22.24
CA ARG A 228 -7.81 -1.35 -23.47
C ARG A 228 -9.29 -1.63 -23.31
N HIS A 229 -9.76 -2.08 -22.16
CA HIS A 229 -11.13 -2.51 -21.93
C HIS A 229 -12.04 -1.43 -21.35
N HIS A 230 -11.46 -0.45 -20.64
CA HIS A 230 -12.24 0.50 -19.86
C HIS A 230 -11.86 1.98 -20.09
N SER A 231 -10.65 2.27 -20.57
CA SER A 231 -10.17 3.63 -20.85
C SER A 231 -10.43 4.64 -19.71
N PRO A 232 -10.03 4.38 -18.47
CA PRO A 232 -10.36 5.24 -17.35
C PRO A 232 -9.78 6.66 -17.51
N SER A 233 -10.41 7.64 -16.86
CA SER A 233 -9.94 9.01 -16.81
C SER A 233 -8.63 9.15 -16.02
N LEU A 234 -8.52 8.38 -14.93
CA LEU A 234 -7.32 8.28 -14.08
C LEU A 234 -6.96 6.82 -13.85
N SER A 235 -5.72 6.45 -14.12
CA SER A 235 -5.13 5.14 -13.78
C SER A 235 -4.05 5.34 -12.74
N LEU A 236 -4.20 4.72 -11.57
CA LEU A 236 -3.21 4.66 -10.50
C LEU A 236 -2.54 3.29 -10.55
N VAL A 237 -1.23 3.22 -10.83
CA VAL A 237 -0.48 1.97 -11.02
C VAL A 237 0.67 1.90 -10.02
N TYR A 238 0.71 0.86 -9.20
CA TYR A 238 1.71 0.63 -8.17
C TYR A 238 2.76 -0.37 -8.65
N LEU A 239 4.04 -0.01 -8.62
CA LEU A 239 5.16 -0.82 -9.09
C LEU A 239 6.19 -0.98 -7.96
N PRO A 240 6.06 -2.00 -7.09
CA PRO A 240 6.82 -2.11 -5.84
C PRO A 240 8.22 -2.72 -5.98
N HIS A 241 8.64 -3.13 -7.15
CA HIS A 241 9.83 -3.96 -7.36
C HIS A 241 11.11 -3.46 -6.66
N LEU A 242 11.43 -2.16 -6.77
CA LEU A 242 12.66 -1.62 -6.18
C LEU A 242 12.65 -1.63 -4.65
N ASP A 243 11.48 -1.51 -4.03
CA ASP A 243 11.35 -1.56 -2.59
C ASP A 243 11.97 -2.83 -2.00
N TYR A 244 11.76 -3.95 -2.67
CA TYR A 244 12.24 -5.26 -2.21
C TYR A 244 13.75 -5.41 -2.29
N CYS A 245 14.33 -5.14 -3.46
CA CYS A 245 15.76 -5.29 -3.68
C CYS A 245 16.56 -4.25 -2.88
N LEU A 246 16.08 -3.01 -2.78
CA LEU A 246 16.76 -1.96 -2.03
C LEU A 246 16.75 -2.22 -0.52
N GLN A 247 15.68 -2.80 0.04
CA GLN A 247 15.68 -3.22 1.44
C GLN A 247 16.59 -4.42 1.69
N LYS A 248 16.58 -5.38 0.76
CA LYS A 248 17.32 -6.63 0.89
C LYS A 248 18.80 -6.46 0.68
N ASP A 249 19.19 -5.83 -0.41
CA ASP A 249 20.57 -5.79 -0.90
C ASP A 249 21.26 -4.44 -0.61
N GLY A 250 20.45 -3.40 -0.29
CA GLY A 250 20.90 -2.02 -0.08
C GLY A 250 21.03 -1.25 -1.40
N PRO A 251 20.82 0.09 -1.38
CA PRO A 251 20.84 0.91 -2.60
C PRO A 251 22.24 0.97 -3.27
N ASP A 252 23.30 0.75 -2.52
CA ASP A 252 24.68 0.80 -3.01
C ASP A 252 25.19 -0.55 -3.54
N SER A 253 24.36 -1.59 -3.52
CA SER A 253 24.73 -2.92 -3.99
C SER A 253 24.86 -3.00 -5.51
N GLY A 254 25.87 -3.70 -6.00
CA GLY A 254 26.08 -3.92 -7.43
C GLY A 254 24.93 -4.66 -8.13
N VAL A 255 24.14 -5.47 -7.41
CA VAL A 255 22.97 -6.17 -7.98
C VAL A 255 21.80 -5.24 -8.29
N VAL A 256 21.76 -4.05 -7.68
CA VAL A 256 20.70 -3.05 -7.90
C VAL A 256 20.68 -2.54 -9.34
N ALA A 257 21.79 -2.56 -10.04
CA ALA A 257 21.89 -2.15 -11.45
C ALA A 257 20.96 -2.97 -12.38
N ASP A 258 20.92 -4.29 -12.19
CA ASP A 258 20.05 -5.18 -12.97
C ASP A 258 18.57 -4.97 -12.62
N GLU A 259 18.28 -4.76 -11.34
CA GLU A 259 16.91 -4.51 -10.85
C GLU A 259 16.38 -3.13 -11.31
N LEU A 260 17.23 -2.12 -11.37
CA LEU A 260 16.93 -0.82 -11.98
C LEU A 260 16.64 -0.96 -13.49
N SER A 261 17.43 -1.74 -14.20
CA SER A 261 17.21 -1.99 -15.63
C SER A 261 15.91 -2.75 -15.88
N ALA A 262 15.56 -3.68 -14.99
CA ALA A 262 14.30 -4.42 -15.07
C ALA A 262 13.07 -3.51 -14.89
N ILE A 263 13.07 -2.64 -13.88
CA ILE A 263 11.94 -1.72 -13.66
C ILE A 263 11.89 -0.61 -14.73
N ASP A 264 13.04 -0.13 -15.21
CA ASP A 264 13.10 0.86 -16.29
C ASP A 264 12.46 0.34 -17.58
N ARG A 265 12.68 -0.94 -17.90
CA ARG A 265 12.01 -1.61 -19.01
C ARG A 265 10.51 -1.64 -18.82
N VAL A 266 10.03 -2.12 -17.67
CA VAL A 266 8.59 -2.24 -17.37
C VAL A 266 7.90 -0.88 -17.38
N ALA A 267 8.46 0.11 -16.70
CA ALA A 267 7.92 1.46 -16.63
C ALA A 267 7.97 2.15 -18.00
N GLY A 268 9.09 2.02 -18.73
CA GLY A 268 9.25 2.60 -20.05
C GLY A 268 8.26 2.03 -21.07
N GLU A 269 8.05 0.71 -21.10
CA GLU A 269 7.04 0.07 -21.95
C GLU A 269 5.62 0.56 -21.61
N LEU A 270 5.33 0.75 -20.33
CA LEU A 270 4.03 1.23 -19.89
C LEU A 270 3.82 2.72 -20.22
N ILE A 271 4.85 3.54 -20.10
CA ILE A 271 4.86 4.95 -20.54
C ILE A 271 4.55 5.05 -22.05
N ASP A 272 5.25 4.28 -22.87
CA ASP A 272 5.05 4.28 -24.33
C ASP A 272 3.65 3.80 -24.71
N PHE A 273 3.16 2.75 -24.02
CA PHE A 273 1.79 2.26 -24.21
C PHE A 273 0.76 3.35 -23.91
N TYR A 274 0.84 4.03 -22.78
CA TYR A 274 -0.12 5.09 -22.44
C TYR A 274 -0.04 6.29 -23.39
N LYS A 275 1.16 6.68 -23.83
CA LYS A 275 1.32 7.73 -24.84
C LYS A 275 0.63 7.39 -26.16
N LEU A 276 0.76 6.14 -26.64
CA LEU A 276 0.08 5.67 -27.86
C LEU A 276 -1.45 5.71 -27.72
N HIS A 277 -2.01 5.62 -26.50
CA HIS A 277 -3.44 5.73 -26.23
C HIS A 277 -3.89 7.15 -25.89
N GLY A 278 -3.02 8.17 -26.07
CA GLY A 278 -3.34 9.56 -25.77
C GLY A 278 -3.53 9.86 -24.28
N VAL A 279 -2.90 9.08 -23.41
CA VAL A 279 -2.92 9.25 -21.96
C VAL A 279 -1.64 9.95 -21.52
N ARG A 280 -1.77 11.02 -20.75
CA ARG A 280 -0.63 11.67 -20.10
C ARG A 280 -0.09 10.76 -19.01
N VAL A 281 1.23 10.78 -18.82
CA VAL A 281 1.88 9.96 -17.78
C VAL A 281 2.60 10.87 -16.80
N ILE A 282 2.45 10.56 -15.51
CA ILE A 282 3.28 11.05 -14.41
C ILE A 282 3.90 9.83 -13.74
N VAL A 283 5.20 9.90 -13.46
CA VAL A 283 5.91 8.91 -12.64
C VAL A 283 6.25 9.57 -11.32
N LEU A 284 6.01 8.85 -10.23
CA LEU A 284 6.37 9.30 -8.88
C LEU A 284 6.92 8.14 -8.05
N SER A 285 7.53 8.45 -6.93
CA SER A 285 7.83 7.52 -5.83
C SER A 285 7.31 8.09 -4.52
N GLU A 286 7.21 7.27 -3.51
CA GLU A 286 6.69 7.63 -2.18
C GLU A 286 7.80 8.10 -1.25
N TYR A 287 8.96 7.48 -1.38
CA TYR A 287 10.18 7.68 -0.61
C TYR A 287 11.37 7.12 -1.38
N GLY A 288 12.58 7.47 -0.94
CA GLY A 288 13.80 6.74 -1.26
C GLY A 288 14.19 5.80 -0.13
N ILE A 289 15.03 4.83 -0.43
CA ILE A 289 15.58 3.87 0.54
C ILE A 289 17.05 4.19 0.75
N THR A 290 17.46 4.28 2.02
CA THR A 290 18.84 4.58 2.42
C THR A 290 19.52 3.34 3.01
N PRO A 291 20.86 3.22 2.93
CA PRO A 291 21.59 2.10 3.50
C PRO A 291 21.38 2.04 5.02
N VAL A 292 21.23 0.81 5.55
CA VAL A 292 21.19 0.57 7.00
C VAL A 292 22.00 -0.66 7.37
N SER A 293 22.47 -0.70 8.62
CA SER A 293 23.26 -1.81 9.17
C SER A 293 22.94 -2.12 10.63
N HIS A 294 22.20 -1.23 11.32
CA HIS A 294 21.97 -1.31 12.75
C HIS A 294 20.47 -1.52 13.09
N PRO A 295 20.03 -2.78 13.36
CA PRO A 295 18.67 -3.04 13.82
C PRO A 295 18.51 -2.69 15.31
N VAL A 296 17.53 -1.84 15.64
CA VAL A 296 17.18 -1.43 17.01
C VAL A 296 15.96 -2.22 17.49
N HIS A 297 16.07 -2.87 18.66
CA HIS A 297 15.05 -3.76 19.21
C HIS A 297 14.37 -3.14 20.45
N LEU A 298 13.52 -2.13 20.29
CA LEU A 298 12.87 -1.44 21.41
C LEU A 298 12.04 -2.40 22.30
N ASN A 299 11.39 -3.40 21.72
CA ASN A 299 10.61 -4.34 22.52
C ASN A 299 11.52 -5.27 23.39
N ARG A 300 12.75 -5.57 22.96
CA ARG A 300 13.71 -6.25 23.84
C ARG A 300 14.21 -5.35 24.96
N LEU A 301 14.41 -4.05 24.71
CA LEU A 301 14.68 -3.06 25.75
C LEU A 301 13.54 -3.03 26.77
N PHE A 302 12.30 -2.95 26.33
CA PHE A 302 11.11 -2.88 27.19
C PHE A 302 10.91 -4.18 27.97
N ARG A 303 11.22 -5.32 27.38
CA ARG A 303 11.23 -6.61 28.08
C ARG A 303 12.21 -6.62 29.25
N LYS A 304 13.47 -6.20 29.03
CA LYS A 304 14.50 -6.08 30.06
C LYS A 304 14.10 -5.13 31.21
N ARG A 305 13.27 -4.13 30.92
CA ARG A 305 12.70 -3.19 31.91
C ARG A 305 11.46 -3.72 32.62
N GLY A 306 10.95 -4.90 32.24
CA GLY A 306 9.72 -5.46 32.81
C GLY A 306 8.45 -4.73 32.39
N TRP A 307 8.45 -4.07 31.25
CA TRP A 307 7.29 -3.33 30.73
C TRP A 307 6.43 -4.13 29.76
N LEU A 308 6.99 -5.21 29.16
CA LEU A 308 6.21 -6.09 28.29
C LEU A 308 5.42 -7.14 29.05
N SER A 309 4.22 -7.43 28.57
CA SER A 309 3.42 -8.59 28.91
C SER A 309 3.48 -9.62 27.79
N LEU A 310 3.78 -10.86 28.11
CA LEU A 310 3.90 -11.95 27.15
C LEU A 310 2.92 -13.07 27.53
N LYS A 311 2.32 -13.69 26.53
CA LYS A 311 1.54 -14.92 26.65
C LYS A 311 2.39 -16.09 26.24
N ASN A 312 2.21 -17.24 26.88
CA ASN A 312 2.76 -18.50 26.39
C ASN A 312 1.68 -19.25 25.62
N GLU A 313 1.85 -19.37 24.32
CA GLU A 313 0.93 -20.08 23.44
C GLU A 313 1.64 -21.31 22.84
N LEU A 314 1.29 -22.48 23.35
CA LEU A 314 1.86 -23.78 22.92
C LEU A 314 3.40 -23.82 23.01
N GLY A 315 3.97 -23.24 24.06
CA GLY A 315 5.40 -23.18 24.28
C GLY A 315 6.13 -22.09 23.50
N ARG A 316 5.39 -21.15 22.88
CA ARG A 316 5.91 -19.98 22.18
C ARG A 316 5.46 -18.70 22.88
N GLU A 317 6.28 -17.67 22.79
CA GLU A 317 5.94 -16.36 23.34
C GLU A 317 5.15 -15.54 22.31
N THR A 318 4.06 -14.89 22.74
CA THR A 318 3.34 -13.90 21.95
C THR A 318 3.19 -12.60 22.74
N LEU A 319 3.21 -11.46 22.04
CA LEU A 319 3.08 -10.15 22.68
C LEU A 319 1.63 -9.89 23.06
N ASP A 320 1.40 -9.57 24.34
CA ASP A 320 0.10 -9.10 24.86
C ASP A 320 0.06 -7.58 24.93
N CYS A 321 -0.21 -6.92 23.81
CA CYS A 321 -0.18 -5.45 23.72
C CYS A 321 -1.06 -4.77 24.76
N GLY A 322 -2.24 -5.33 25.06
CA GLY A 322 -3.16 -4.78 26.06
C GLY A 322 -2.68 -4.93 27.49
N GLY A 323 -1.89 -5.98 27.78
CA GLY A 323 -1.28 -6.23 29.07
C GLY A 323 0.08 -5.56 29.29
N CYS A 324 0.71 -5.04 28.23
CA CYS A 324 1.98 -4.32 28.35
C CYS A 324 1.82 -2.99 29.09
N ARG A 325 2.79 -2.64 29.93
CA ARG A 325 2.89 -1.29 30.50
C ARG A 325 3.39 -0.28 29.46
N ALA A 326 4.36 -0.68 28.61
CA ALA A 326 4.79 0.02 27.41
C ALA A 326 5.30 -0.99 26.38
N PHE A 327 5.14 -0.68 25.08
CA PHE A 327 5.66 -1.47 23.95
C PHE A 327 5.82 -0.60 22.72
N ALA A 328 6.54 -1.12 21.71
CA ALA A 328 6.77 -0.43 20.45
C ALA A 328 6.18 -1.20 19.27
N VAL A 329 5.64 -0.46 18.30
CA VAL A 329 5.23 -0.95 16.98
C VAL A 329 6.24 -0.40 15.97
N ALA A 330 7.16 -1.26 15.55
CA ALA A 330 8.23 -0.94 14.60
C ALA A 330 7.67 -0.83 13.17
N ASP A 331 8.06 0.22 12.45
CA ASP A 331 7.70 0.45 11.05
C ASP A 331 8.89 1.10 10.31
N HIS A 332 9.86 0.29 9.87
CA HIS A 332 11.08 0.73 9.19
C HIS A 332 11.99 1.61 10.08
N GLN A 333 12.24 2.85 9.71
CA GLN A 333 13.08 3.79 10.47
C GLN A 333 12.29 4.62 11.49
N ILE A 334 11.01 4.28 11.71
CA ILE A 334 10.22 4.83 12.82
C ILE A 334 9.63 3.71 13.68
N ALA A 335 9.33 4.03 14.92
CA ALA A 335 8.55 3.17 15.79
C ALA A 335 7.57 3.98 16.61
N HIS A 336 6.31 3.57 16.62
CA HIS A 336 5.31 4.09 17.54
C HIS A 336 5.47 3.44 18.91
N VAL A 337 5.74 4.23 19.93
CA VAL A 337 5.88 3.78 21.32
C VAL A 337 4.58 4.08 22.07
N TYR A 338 3.93 3.03 22.55
CA TYR A 338 2.68 3.10 23.30
C TYR A 338 2.94 2.89 24.79
N VAL A 339 2.40 3.76 25.63
CA VAL A 339 2.58 3.74 27.09
C VAL A 339 1.21 3.56 27.74
N ASN A 340 0.85 2.32 28.07
CA ASN A 340 -0.43 2.01 28.70
C ASN A 340 -0.42 2.41 30.20
N ASP A 341 0.75 2.34 30.85
CA ASP A 341 0.94 2.85 32.21
C ASP A 341 1.53 4.26 32.17
N VAL A 342 0.67 5.25 32.25
CA VAL A 342 1.04 6.67 32.15
C VAL A 342 2.11 7.09 33.19
N SER A 343 2.21 6.40 34.33
CA SER A 343 3.22 6.68 35.35
C SER A 343 4.65 6.43 34.86
N LEU A 344 4.82 5.62 33.81
CA LEU A 344 6.12 5.32 33.18
C LEU A 344 6.50 6.25 32.03
N ARG A 345 5.67 7.22 31.69
CA ARG A 345 5.81 8.01 30.46
C ARG A 345 7.21 8.62 30.30
N ASP A 346 7.69 9.28 31.33
CA ASP A 346 9.00 9.95 31.29
C ASP A 346 10.16 8.92 31.31
N GLU A 347 10.00 7.84 32.07
CA GLU A 347 11.01 6.77 32.12
C GLU A 347 11.13 6.04 30.76
N VAL A 348 9.99 5.74 30.11
CA VAL A 348 9.95 5.13 28.78
C VAL A 348 10.62 6.04 27.76
N ARG A 349 10.29 7.34 27.77
CA ARG A 349 10.90 8.33 26.88
C ARG A 349 12.42 8.36 27.06
N ALA A 350 12.91 8.52 28.30
CA ALA A 350 14.34 8.57 28.60
C ALA A 350 15.06 7.27 28.18
N ALA A 351 14.43 6.10 28.37
CA ALA A 351 15.00 4.82 27.98
C ALA A 351 15.12 4.70 26.45
N VAL A 352 14.12 5.17 25.69
CA VAL A 352 14.15 5.15 24.22
C VAL A 352 15.17 6.15 23.67
N GLU A 353 15.24 7.36 24.25
CA GLU A 353 16.22 8.41 23.88
C GLU A 353 17.68 7.95 24.13
N ALA A 354 17.90 7.08 25.12
CA ALA A 354 19.22 6.55 25.47
C ALA A 354 19.60 5.31 24.64
N GLU A 355 18.68 4.71 23.89
CA GLU A 355 18.95 3.49 23.12
C GLU A 355 19.80 3.79 21.89
N SER A 356 20.85 2.97 21.69
CA SER A 356 21.74 3.11 20.54
C SER A 356 20.96 2.93 19.22
N GLY A 357 21.22 3.81 18.24
CA GLY A 357 20.52 3.82 16.96
C GLY A 357 19.22 4.64 16.93
N VAL A 358 18.80 5.22 18.06
CA VAL A 358 17.73 6.21 18.12
C VAL A 358 18.31 7.61 17.94
N GLU A 359 17.79 8.39 16.99
CA GLU A 359 18.16 9.78 16.75
C GLU A 359 17.33 10.75 17.59
N SER A 360 16.01 10.52 17.63
CA SER A 360 15.09 11.40 18.36
C SER A 360 13.81 10.68 18.78
N VAL A 361 13.17 11.21 19.83
CA VAL A 361 11.85 10.78 20.30
C VAL A 361 10.94 11.99 20.27
N ARG A 362 9.92 11.96 19.39
CA ARG A 362 8.99 13.05 19.14
C ARG A 362 7.61 12.72 19.71
N VAL A 363 6.86 13.72 20.14
CA VAL A 363 5.43 13.52 20.42
C VAL A 363 4.62 13.77 19.13
N PRO A 364 3.44 13.12 18.96
CA PRO A 364 2.62 13.30 17.77
C PRO A 364 2.29 14.75 17.41
N THR A 365 2.15 15.63 18.40
CA THR A 365 1.90 17.05 18.19
C THR A 365 3.09 17.81 17.61
N GLU A 366 4.33 17.37 17.88
CA GLU A 366 5.53 17.92 17.24
C GLU A 366 5.62 17.49 15.77
N CYS A 367 5.17 16.26 15.46
CA CYS A 367 5.19 15.73 14.09
C CYS A 367 4.13 16.38 13.20
N TRP A 368 2.90 16.55 13.73
CA TRP A 368 1.73 16.85 12.90
C TRP A 368 0.84 17.99 13.41
N GLY A 369 1.24 18.68 14.46
CA GLY A 369 0.44 19.74 15.09
C GLY A 369 -0.72 19.21 15.94
N SER A 370 -1.74 20.04 16.18
CA SER A 370 -2.95 19.62 16.92
C SER A 370 -3.79 18.64 16.08
N VAL A 371 -4.10 17.46 16.62
CA VAL A 371 -4.49 16.31 15.79
C VAL A 371 -5.72 15.59 16.27
N THR A 372 -6.69 15.44 15.41
CA THR A 372 -7.80 14.47 15.52
C THR A 372 -7.37 13.01 15.23
N ALA A 373 -6.24 12.81 14.58
CA ALA A 373 -5.74 11.47 14.18
C ALA A 373 -4.71 10.87 15.15
N THR A 374 -4.37 11.55 16.25
CA THR A 374 -3.39 11.06 17.25
C THR A 374 -3.83 9.79 17.98
N GLU A 375 -5.12 9.44 17.95
CA GLU A 375 -5.61 8.22 18.59
C GLU A 375 -4.92 6.94 18.10
N ARG A 376 -4.45 6.95 16.83
CA ARG A 376 -3.72 5.83 16.21
C ARG A 376 -2.22 5.86 16.49
N ALA A 377 -1.66 7.02 16.71
CA ALA A 377 -0.23 7.18 16.98
C ALA A 377 0.16 6.63 18.34
N GLY A 378 1.43 6.29 18.50
CA GLY A 378 2.04 6.07 19.81
C GLY A 378 2.03 7.34 20.66
N ASP A 379 2.24 7.20 21.94
CA ASP A 379 2.48 8.33 22.86
C ASP A 379 3.77 9.07 22.49
N PHE A 380 4.71 8.33 21.88
CA PHE A 380 5.93 8.84 21.26
C PHE A 380 6.15 8.17 19.91
N ILE A 381 6.93 8.85 19.07
CA ILE A 381 7.45 8.32 17.80
C ILE A 381 8.97 8.37 17.90
N ALA A 382 9.59 7.21 17.98
CA ALA A 382 11.04 7.07 17.89
C ALA A 382 11.45 7.16 16.41
N VAL A 383 12.48 7.92 16.11
CA VAL A 383 13.11 8.05 14.79
C VAL A 383 14.50 7.46 14.87
N ALA A 384 14.83 6.55 13.98
CA ALA A 384 16.13 5.91 13.94
C ALA A 384 17.22 6.86 13.40
N GLN A 385 18.48 6.61 13.77
CA GLN A 385 19.64 7.19 13.11
C GLN A 385 19.69 6.82 11.63
N PRO A 386 20.42 7.56 10.76
CA PRO A 386 20.43 7.31 9.32
C PRO A 386 20.77 5.89 8.91
N ASP A 387 21.65 5.21 9.62
CA ASP A 387 22.12 3.84 9.37
C ASP A 387 21.40 2.78 10.20
N ALA A 388 20.37 3.18 10.97
CA ALA A 388 19.60 2.32 11.86
C ALA A 388 18.15 2.16 11.39
N TRP A 389 17.47 1.10 11.87
CA TRP A 389 16.07 0.82 11.65
C TRP A 389 15.47 0.03 12.81
N PHE A 390 14.14 0.05 13.01
CA PHE A 390 13.50 -0.62 14.13
C PHE A 390 13.02 -2.02 13.74
N ALA A 391 13.48 -3.02 14.49
CA ALA A 391 13.09 -4.41 14.34
C ALA A 391 12.03 -4.79 15.41
N TYR A 392 11.01 -5.57 15.01
CA TYR A 392 9.86 -5.91 15.87
C TYR A 392 10.12 -7.00 16.93
N PRO A 393 11.14 -7.89 16.86
CA PRO A 393 11.32 -8.98 17.81
C PRO A 393 11.32 -8.52 19.26
N PHE A 394 10.55 -9.24 20.09
CA PHE A 394 10.40 -9.01 21.53
C PHE A 394 10.92 -10.18 22.38
N TRP A 395 11.14 -11.35 21.77
CA TRP A 395 11.71 -12.54 22.41
C TRP A 395 13.24 -12.43 22.54
N GLU A 396 13.78 -13.09 23.58
CA GLU A 396 15.22 -13.16 23.81
C GLU A 396 15.83 -14.47 23.31
N ASP A 397 15.08 -15.58 23.44
CA ASP A 397 15.45 -16.90 22.93
C ASP A 397 14.66 -17.21 21.65
N ASP A 398 15.36 -17.41 20.54
CA ASP A 398 14.78 -17.77 19.25
C ASP A 398 13.99 -19.09 19.24
N ALA A 399 14.24 -19.97 20.24
CA ALA A 399 13.43 -21.17 20.43
C ALA A 399 12.01 -20.86 20.94
N LEU A 400 11.83 -19.72 21.60
CA LEU A 400 10.54 -19.24 22.11
C LEU A 400 9.85 -18.26 21.17
N ALA A 401 10.49 -17.90 20.04
CA ALA A 401 9.88 -17.01 19.03
C ALA A 401 8.48 -17.50 18.62
N PRO A 402 7.52 -16.60 18.39
CA PRO A 402 6.17 -16.97 17.97
C PRO A 402 6.18 -17.84 16.70
N ASP A 403 5.17 -18.66 16.51
CA ASP A 403 5.06 -19.58 15.36
C ASP A 403 5.08 -18.86 14.01
N TYR A 404 4.59 -17.62 13.97
CA TYR A 404 4.59 -16.80 12.78
C TYR A 404 5.95 -16.14 12.47
N ALA A 405 6.89 -16.07 13.41
CA ALA A 405 8.13 -15.31 13.25
C ALA A 405 8.97 -15.77 12.06
N ARG A 406 9.05 -17.11 11.84
CA ARG A 406 9.80 -17.72 10.73
C ARG A 406 8.95 -17.93 9.46
N THR A 407 7.78 -17.30 9.37
CA THR A 407 6.86 -17.42 8.23
C THR A 407 6.60 -16.06 7.58
N ILE A 408 6.04 -16.06 6.38
CA ILE A 408 5.51 -14.86 5.73
C ILE A 408 4.11 -14.62 6.26
N ASP A 409 3.98 -13.73 7.24
CA ASP A 409 2.66 -13.41 7.84
C ASP A 409 2.57 -11.95 8.34
N ILE A 410 2.47 -11.03 7.40
CA ILE A 410 2.45 -9.57 7.62
C ILE A 410 1.28 -9.07 8.50
N HIS A 411 0.26 -9.89 8.74
CA HIS A 411 -0.91 -9.48 9.52
C HIS A 411 -0.87 -9.93 10.98
N ARG A 412 -0.03 -10.92 11.32
CA ARG A 412 0.11 -11.43 12.69
C ARG A 412 1.29 -10.83 13.44
N LYS A 413 2.31 -10.37 12.70
CA LYS A 413 3.48 -9.73 13.30
C LYS A 413 3.11 -8.37 13.88
N PRO A 414 3.51 -8.08 15.14
CA PRO A 414 3.20 -6.81 15.80
C PRO A 414 4.17 -5.70 15.39
N GLY A 415 4.62 -5.70 14.15
CA GLY A 415 5.53 -4.73 13.56
C GLY A 415 5.92 -5.16 12.14
N TYR A 416 6.52 -4.24 11.40
CA TYR A 416 7.05 -4.51 10.08
C TYR A 416 8.28 -5.43 10.16
N ASP A 417 8.36 -6.42 9.27
CA ASP A 417 9.45 -7.39 9.24
C ASP A 417 10.04 -7.58 7.83
N PRO A 418 11.08 -6.83 7.47
CA PRO A 418 11.77 -6.98 6.19
C PRO A 418 12.58 -8.30 6.08
N CYS A 419 12.79 -9.03 7.19
CA CYS A 419 13.39 -10.35 7.16
C CYS A 419 12.56 -11.35 6.33
N GLU A 420 11.26 -11.06 6.10
CA GLU A 420 10.42 -11.84 5.19
C GLU A 420 10.93 -11.86 3.73
N LEU A 421 11.80 -10.94 3.34
CA LEU A 421 12.43 -10.91 2.01
C LEU A 421 13.57 -11.94 1.84
N PHE A 422 13.97 -12.63 2.92
CA PHE A 422 15.10 -13.54 2.91
C PHE A 422 14.67 -14.99 3.13
N ILE A 423 15.47 -15.92 2.59
CA ILE A 423 15.48 -17.30 3.04
C ILE A 423 16.59 -17.40 4.09
N ASP A 424 16.27 -18.02 5.23
CA ASP A 424 17.23 -18.22 6.32
C ASP A 424 18.50 -18.92 5.81
N PRO A 425 19.66 -18.25 5.84
CA PRO A 425 20.92 -18.80 5.35
C PRO A 425 21.38 -20.03 6.13
N ALA A 426 20.87 -20.26 7.33
CA ALA A 426 21.12 -21.48 8.11
C ALA A 426 20.44 -22.72 7.52
N ILE A 427 19.48 -22.57 6.63
CA ILE A 427 18.80 -23.70 5.98
C ILE A 427 19.67 -24.27 4.86
N ARG A 428 20.29 -25.42 5.10
CA ARG A 428 21.21 -26.08 4.15
C ARG A 428 20.57 -26.41 2.79
N PHE A 429 19.28 -26.80 2.76
CA PHE A 429 18.55 -27.21 1.55
C PHE A 429 17.18 -26.52 1.46
N PRO A 430 17.13 -25.21 1.23
CA PRO A 430 15.88 -24.46 1.27
C PRO A 430 14.86 -24.92 0.21
N LYS A 431 15.29 -25.25 -1.00
CA LYS A 431 14.41 -25.76 -2.08
C LYS A 431 13.74 -27.07 -1.68
N LEU A 432 14.46 -27.98 -1.00
CA LEU A 432 13.90 -29.24 -0.52
C LEU A 432 12.89 -29.01 0.61
N ARG A 433 13.18 -28.09 1.53
CA ARG A 433 12.24 -27.72 2.61
C ARG A 433 10.95 -27.14 2.06
N ILE A 434 11.06 -26.25 1.08
CA ILE A 434 9.88 -25.65 0.38
C ILE A 434 9.10 -26.73 -0.38
N ALA A 435 9.78 -27.61 -1.11
CA ALA A 435 9.13 -28.71 -1.83
C ALA A 435 8.38 -29.66 -0.89
N ALA A 436 9.00 -30.01 0.25
CA ALA A 436 8.35 -30.84 1.28
C ALA A 436 7.11 -30.15 1.87
N PHE A 437 7.16 -28.83 2.12
CA PHE A 437 6.00 -28.05 2.54
C PHE A 437 4.88 -28.09 1.49
N LEU A 438 5.21 -27.84 0.22
CA LEU A 438 4.23 -27.85 -0.87
C LEU A 438 3.60 -29.24 -1.06
N ALA A 439 4.38 -30.31 -0.90
CA ALA A 439 3.87 -31.69 -0.92
C ALA A 439 2.87 -31.93 0.24
N LYS A 440 3.25 -31.56 1.48
CA LYS A 440 2.33 -31.61 2.64
C LYS A 440 1.03 -30.87 2.36
N LYS A 441 1.13 -29.64 1.84
CA LYS A 441 -0.03 -28.80 1.48
C LYS A 441 -0.93 -29.48 0.44
N LYS A 442 -0.33 -30.12 -0.59
CA LYS A 442 -1.07 -30.87 -1.64
C LYS A 442 -1.87 -32.03 -1.05
N PHE A 443 -1.36 -32.70 -0.02
CA PHE A 443 -2.04 -33.79 0.70
C PHE A 443 -2.97 -33.29 1.84
N GLY A 444 -3.20 -31.97 1.95
CA GLY A 444 -4.08 -31.40 2.99
C GLY A 444 -3.48 -31.41 4.39
N ILE A 445 -2.17 -31.71 4.54
CA ILE A 445 -1.48 -31.70 5.83
C ILE A 445 -1.15 -30.25 6.20
N ARG A 446 -1.58 -29.80 7.38
CA ARG A 446 -1.23 -28.47 7.92
C ARG A 446 0.25 -28.44 8.28
N ALA A 447 0.93 -27.43 7.79
CA ALA A 447 2.35 -27.17 8.10
C ALA A 447 2.64 -25.69 7.96
N LEU A 448 3.64 -25.20 8.72
CA LEU A 448 4.17 -23.86 8.56
C LEU A 448 5.36 -23.89 7.57
N MET A 449 5.44 -22.85 6.74
CA MET A 449 6.59 -22.66 5.85
C MET A 449 7.64 -21.80 6.58
N GLU A 450 8.34 -22.42 7.51
CA GLU A 450 9.37 -21.78 8.34
C GLU A 450 10.68 -21.65 7.57
N VAL A 451 10.79 -20.60 6.75
CA VAL A 451 11.96 -20.34 5.91
C VAL A 451 12.57 -18.95 6.14
N ILE A 452 11.90 -18.11 6.93
CA ILE A 452 12.32 -16.73 7.20
C ILE A 452 13.35 -16.71 8.34
N PRO A 453 14.47 -15.97 8.18
CA PRO A 453 15.44 -15.79 9.25
C PRO A 453 14.89 -14.90 10.37
N LEU A 454 15.46 -15.04 11.57
CA LEU A 454 15.21 -14.12 12.67
C LEU A 454 16.35 -13.09 12.83
N ASP A 455 17.35 -13.15 11.96
CA ASP A 455 18.52 -12.27 11.98
C ASP A 455 18.22 -10.96 11.24
N ALA A 456 17.92 -9.93 12.01
CA ALA A 456 17.63 -8.60 11.51
C ALA A 456 18.84 -7.91 10.83
N SER A 457 20.08 -8.37 11.08
CA SER A 457 21.29 -7.79 10.47
C SER A 457 21.42 -8.04 8.96
N LEU A 458 20.60 -8.93 8.40
CA LEU A 458 20.53 -9.20 6.97
C LEU A 458 19.97 -8.02 6.17
N VAL A 459 19.15 -7.17 6.75
CA VAL A 459 18.52 -6.02 6.09
C VAL A 459 19.58 -4.95 5.80
N LYS A 460 19.59 -4.45 4.56
CA LYS A 460 20.61 -3.52 4.06
C LYS A 460 20.08 -2.16 3.65
N GLY A 461 18.77 -1.99 3.50
CA GLY A 461 18.15 -0.72 3.22
C GLY A 461 16.85 -0.52 3.99
N SER A 462 16.52 0.73 4.30
CA SER A 462 15.28 1.07 4.99
C SER A 462 14.84 2.50 4.65
N HIS A 463 13.64 2.87 5.10
CA HIS A 463 13.04 4.17 4.91
C HIS A 463 12.17 4.53 6.11
N GLY A 464 11.52 5.69 6.12
CA GLY A 464 10.63 6.10 7.22
C GLY A 464 10.94 7.47 7.79
N ARG A 465 12.19 7.93 7.64
CA ARG A 465 12.66 9.25 8.11
C ARG A 465 12.18 10.37 7.19
N ASP A 466 11.93 11.53 7.75
CA ASP A 466 11.64 12.79 7.03
C ASP A 466 12.91 13.52 6.57
N THR A 467 14.05 13.20 7.20
CA THR A 467 15.35 13.77 6.87
C THR A 467 16.20 12.72 6.16
N VAL A 468 16.42 12.92 4.88
CA VAL A 468 17.25 12.07 4.01
C VAL A 468 18.16 12.94 3.14
N PRO A 469 19.27 12.42 2.60
CA PRO A 469 20.07 13.10 1.58
C PRO A 469 19.20 13.56 0.40
N ASP A 470 19.56 14.68 -0.23
CA ASP A 470 18.76 15.25 -1.33
C ASP A 470 18.58 14.28 -2.50
N ASP A 471 19.59 13.50 -2.83
CA ASP A 471 19.59 12.48 -3.87
C ASP A 471 18.82 11.21 -3.50
N ALA A 472 18.55 10.98 -2.21
CA ALA A 472 17.67 9.93 -1.72
C ALA A 472 16.20 10.36 -1.60
N ARG A 473 15.85 11.59 -1.95
CA ARG A 473 14.46 12.07 -1.93
C ARG A 473 13.60 11.37 -2.98
N PRO A 474 12.28 11.24 -2.72
CA PRO A 474 11.33 10.79 -3.71
C PRO A 474 11.25 11.74 -4.91
N VAL A 475 10.87 11.21 -6.06
CA VAL A 475 10.86 11.92 -7.34
C VAL A 475 9.45 12.11 -7.90
N LEU A 476 9.27 13.17 -8.68
CA LEU A 476 8.09 13.41 -9.50
C LEU A 476 8.55 13.77 -10.93
N LEU A 477 8.16 12.96 -11.91
CA LEU A 477 8.51 13.12 -13.31
C LEU A 477 7.25 13.36 -14.15
N GLY A 478 7.36 14.12 -15.23
CA GLY A 478 6.26 14.31 -16.18
C GLY A 478 5.42 15.56 -15.94
N THR A 479 5.84 16.43 -15.04
CA THR A 479 5.18 17.71 -14.75
C THR A 479 6.18 18.77 -14.31
N SER A 480 5.90 20.01 -14.65
CA SER A 480 6.60 21.20 -14.15
C SER A 480 5.85 21.91 -13.03
N PHE A 481 4.71 21.38 -12.59
CA PHE A 481 3.98 21.93 -11.45
C PHE A 481 4.86 21.81 -10.18
N PRO A 482 5.11 22.91 -9.46
CA PRO A 482 6.04 22.88 -8.33
C PRO A 482 5.51 22.05 -7.18
N VAL A 483 6.32 21.12 -6.67
CA VAL A 483 6.01 20.24 -5.54
C VAL A 483 7.14 20.32 -4.53
N ARG A 484 6.80 20.55 -3.26
CA ARG A 484 7.74 20.62 -2.15
C ARG A 484 7.61 19.44 -1.18
N GLN A 485 6.42 18.88 -1.06
CA GLN A 485 6.06 17.82 -0.13
C GLN A 485 4.96 16.92 -0.73
N ALA A 486 4.71 15.76 -0.13
CA ALA A 486 3.79 14.75 -0.66
C ALA A 486 2.35 15.26 -0.92
N VAL A 487 1.83 16.15 -0.06
CA VAL A 487 0.48 16.74 -0.25
C VAL A 487 0.39 17.62 -1.49
N ASP A 488 1.49 18.23 -1.94
CA ASP A 488 1.50 19.06 -3.15
C ASP A 488 1.37 18.22 -4.42
N VAL A 489 1.78 16.94 -4.37
CA VAL A 489 1.63 15.99 -5.49
C VAL A 489 0.17 15.87 -5.90
N HIS A 490 -0.77 15.88 -4.94
CA HIS A 490 -2.20 15.91 -5.21
C HIS A 490 -2.59 17.04 -6.18
N GLN A 491 -2.13 18.26 -5.93
CA GLN A 491 -2.42 19.41 -6.79
C GLN A 491 -1.74 19.29 -8.16
N ALA A 492 -0.52 18.72 -8.19
CA ALA A 492 0.16 18.44 -9.46
C ALA A 492 -0.63 17.45 -10.33
N LEU A 493 -1.20 16.39 -9.72
CA LEU A 493 -2.05 15.43 -10.42
C LEU A 493 -3.35 16.05 -10.90
N LEU A 494 -4.02 16.86 -10.06
CA LEU A 494 -5.22 17.61 -10.47
C LEU A 494 -4.93 18.57 -11.63
N HIS A 495 -3.79 19.27 -11.58
CA HIS A 495 -3.36 20.17 -12.67
C HIS A 495 -3.07 19.40 -13.96
N ALA A 496 -2.51 18.20 -13.87
CA ALA A 496 -2.19 17.39 -15.03
C ALA A 496 -3.41 16.85 -15.77
N MET A 497 -4.56 16.77 -15.13
CA MET A 497 -5.84 16.31 -15.72
C MET A 497 -6.66 17.45 -16.35
N ARG A 498 -6.33 18.69 -16.05
CA ARG A 498 -6.92 19.89 -16.66
C ARG A 498 -6.24 20.24 -17.97
#